data_ea3134d6f31aff375fcd8b4dfe84d7f5
#
_entry.id   ea3134d6f31aff375fcd8b4dfe84d7f5
#
_cell.length_a   1.000
_cell.length_b   1.000
_cell.length_c   1.000
_cell.angle_alpha   90.00
_cell.angle_beta   90.00
_cell.angle_gamma   90.00
#
_symmetry.space_group_name_H-M   'P 1'
#
loop_
_entity.id
_entity.type
_entity.pdbx_description
1 polymer ?
#
loop_
_entity_poly.entity_id
_entity_poly.type
_entity_poly.pdbx_seq_one_letter_code
_entity_poly.pdbx_strand_id
1 'polypeptide(L)'
;SNVFKGSGLSSSAAVEVLLGNIFNGLFNEDKCTPVQIAQIGQYVENVYFGKPSGLLDQMGSSVGGMVTIDFADNDHPVVEKIDFDFASAGHALCIIDSGADHADLTDEYAAVPGELKKICAHFGKRVLREVPEEDFYAALPALRREAGDRAVLRAIHVYDDNRRVEGQVEALRRNDFQAFLTQVRTSGLSSRRYLQNVVPAGYKEHQEVAVALAAAERALNGRGACRVHGGGFAGTIQAW
;
A
#
# COMPACT_ATOMS: atom_id res chain seq x y z
N SER A 1 -7.44 14.31 18.17
CA SER A 1 -7.44 13.26 17.15
C SER A 1 -7.59 11.90 17.80
N ASN A 2 -8.35 11.01 17.18
CA ASN A 2 -8.47 9.60 17.55
C ASN A 2 -7.69 8.69 16.58
N VAL A 3 -6.92 9.26 15.67
CA VAL A 3 -5.95 8.54 14.86
C VAL A 3 -4.71 8.27 15.73
N PHE A 4 -4.40 7.01 15.96
CA PHE A 4 -3.27 6.61 16.80
C PHE A 4 -1.94 6.97 16.15
N LYS A 5 -1.09 7.67 16.90
CA LYS A 5 0.26 8.03 16.45
C LYS A 5 1.14 6.78 16.43
N GLY A 6 1.90 6.58 15.36
CA GLY A 6 2.83 5.46 15.23
C GLY A 6 2.18 4.10 14.88
N SER A 7 0.87 4.08 14.59
CA SER A 7 0.12 2.85 14.30
C SER A 7 0.16 2.41 12.81
N GLY A 8 0.93 3.08 11.96
CA GLY A 8 0.90 2.83 10.52
C GLY A 8 -0.36 3.31 9.81
N LEU A 9 -1.21 4.10 10.49
CA LEU A 9 -2.46 4.66 9.94
C LEU A 9 -2.29 6.07 9.39
N SER A 10 -1.08 6.46 9.03
CA SER A 10 -0.76 7.74 8.36
C SER A 10 -1.29 8.97 9.11
N SER A 11 -0.98 9.06 10.39
CA SER A 11 -1.44 10.19 11.23
C SER A 11 -0.96 11.55 10.74
N SER A 12 0.20 11.65 10.06
CA SER A 12 0.68 12.89 9.43
C SER A 12 -0.25 13.32 8.30
N ALA A 13 -0.52 12.44 7.35
CA ALA A 13 -1.44 12.71 6.24
C ALA A 13 -2.84 13.13 6.73
N ALA A 14 -3.34 12.49 7.79
CA ALA A 14 -4.62 12.86 8.39
C ALA A 14 -4.63 14.28 8.93
N VAL A 15 -3.54 14.73 9.59
CA VAL A 15 -3.40 16.12 10.10
C VAL A 15 -3.25 17.12 8.96
N GLU A 16 -2.41 16.82 7.97
CA GLU A 16 -2.20 17.68 6.80
C GLU A 16 -3.50 17.93 6.04
N VAL A 17 -4.24 16.85 5.74
CA VAL A 17 -5.52 16.92 5.05
C VAL A 17 -6.57 17.67 5.89
N LEU A 18 -6.62 17.45 7.21
CA LEU A 18 -7.50 18.19 8.11
C LEU A 18 -7.23 19.69 8.03
N LEU A 19 -5.96 20.11 8.17
CA LEU A 19 -5.57 21.51 8.08
C LEU A 19 -5.87 22.08 6.68
N GLY A 20 -5.56 21.33 5.62
CA GLY A 20 -5.87 21.71 4.25
C GLY A 20 -7.36 21.98 4.06
N ASN A 21 -8.26 21.11 4.57
CA ASN A 21 -9.70 21.31 4.51
C ASN A 21 -10.16 22.54 5.32
N ILE A 22 -9.61 22.72 6.52
CA ILE A 22 -9.94 23.91 7.34
C ILE A 22 -9.58 25.20 6.60
N PHE A 23 -8.38 25.29 6.05
CA PHE A 23 -7.96 26.47 5.29
C PHE A 23 -8.76 26.66 4.00
N ASN A 24 -9.09 25.58 3.31
CA ASN A 24 -9.92 25.62 2.11
C ASN A 24 -11.30 26.21 2.43
N GLY A 25 -11.96 25.75 3.50
CA GLY A 25 -13.27 26.26 3.89
C GLY A 25 -13.23 27.70 4.42
N LEU A 26 -12.26 28.03 5.29
CA LEU A 26 -12.21 29.35 5.92
C LEU A 26 -11.69 30.48 4.99
N PHE A 27 -10.79 30.17 4.08
CA PHE A 27 -10.05 31.20 3.32
C PHE A 27 -10.10 31.03 1.80
N ASN A 28 -10.68 29.95 1.29
CA ASN A 28 -10.71 29.64 -0.13
C ASN A 28 -12.07 29.23 -0.68
N GLU A 29 -13.14 29.42 0.10
CA GLU A 29 -14.51 29.13 -0.33
C GLU A 29 -14.70 27.68 -0.86
N ASP A 30 -13.98 26.73 -0.29
CA ASP A 30 -13.96 25.30 -0.68
C ASP A 30 -13.60 25.04 -2.17
N LYS A 31 -12.77 25.90 -2.78
CA LYS A 31 -12.42 25.80 -4.20
C LYS A 31 -11.44 24.66 -4.53
N CYS A 32 -10.64 24.21 -3.55
CA CYS A 32 -9.75 23.06 -3.77
C CYS A 32 -10.51 21.75 -3.71
N THR A 33 -10.27 20.88 -4.68
CA THR A 33 -10.79 19.53 -4.69
C THR A 33 -10.07 18.64 -3.65
N PRO A 34 -10.65 17.51 -3.22
CA PRO A 34 -9.97 16.56 -2.33
C PRO A 34 -8.61 16.08 -2.89
N VAL A 35 -8.49 15.91 -4.21
CA VAL A 35 -7.24 15.53 -4.86
C VAL A 35 -6.18 16.63 -4.68
N GLN A 36 -6.55 17.89 -4.90
CA GLN A 36 -5.63 19.01 -4.71
C GLN A 36 -5.19 19.16 -3.25
N ILE A 37 -6.09 18.95 -2.29
CA ILE A 37 -5.73 18.97 -0.86
C ILE A 37 -4.73 17.87 -0.54
N ALA A 38 -4.92 16.67 -1.07
CA ALA A 38 -3.97 15.58 -0.91
C ALA A 38 -2.59 15.90 -1.51
N GLN A 39 -2.56 16.48 -2.71
CA GLN A 39 -1.32 16.91 -3.37
C GLN A 39 -0.59 18.01 -2.60
N ILE A 40 -1.33 18.96 -2.02
CA ILE A 40 -0.76 20.00 -1.13
C ILE A 40 -0.13 19.35 0.11
N GLY A 41 -0.80 18.40 0.76
CA GLY A 41 -0.26 17.67 1.91
C GLY A 41 1.04 16.93 1.56
N GLN A 42 1.06 16.20 0.45
CA GLN A 42 2.28 15.54 -0.02
C GLN A 42 3.41 16.54 -0.31
N TYR A 43 3.11 17.67 -0.93
CA TYR A 43 4.10 18.72 -1.17
C TYR A 43 4.71 19.24 0.14
N VAL A 44 3.89 19.44 1.15
CA VAL A 44 4.35 19.88 2.48
C VAL A 44 5.29 18.85 3.10
N GLU A 45 4.95 17.56 3.09
CA GLU A 45 5.85 16.50 3.59
C GLU A 45 7.16 16.45 2.79
N ASN A 46 7.09 16.43 1.47
CA ASN A 46 8.26 16.18 0.61
C ASN A 46 9.19 17.38 0.50
N VAL A 47 8.62 18.59 0.38
CA VAL A 47 9.41 19.80 0.08
C VAL A 47 9.69 20.60 1.34
N TYR A 48 8.68 20.82 2.19
CA TYR A 48 8.85 21.67 3.38
C TYR A 48 9.54 20.90 4.51
N PHE A 49 9.09 19.68 4.81
CA PHE A 49 9.68 18.84 5.84
C PHE A 49 10.82 17.94 5.34
N GLY A 50 11.03 17.85 4.02
CA GLY A 50 12.08 17.01 3.43
C GLY A 50 11.90 15.51 3.65
N LYS A 51 10.69 15.07 3.96
CA LYS A 51 10.35 13.68 4.21
C LYS A 51 9.69 13.09 2.95
N PRO A 52 10.38 12.24 2.20
CA PRO A 52 9.81 11.66 0.97
C PRO A 52 8.64 10.75 1.32
N SER A 53 7.45 11.09 0.81
CA SER A 53 6.22 10.30 0.94
C SER A 53 5.54 10.13 -0.42
N GLY A 54 4.81 9.00 -0.56
CA GLY A 54 3.87 8.81 -1.67
C GLY A 54 2.60 9.64 -1.48
N LEU A 55 1.72 9.63 -2.47
CA LEU A 55 0.46 10.39 -2.44
C LEU A 55 -0.73 9.58 -1.88
N LEU A 56 -0.54 8.26 -1.67
CA LEU A 56 -1.65 7.35 -1.33
C LEU A 56 -2.34 7.71 -0.02
N ASP A 57 -1.57 8.02 1.02
CA ASP A 57 -2.09 8.26 2.37
C ASP A 57 -2.89 9.56 2.44
N GLN A 58 -2.37 10.63 1.85
CA GLN A 58 -3.08 11.91 1.74
C GLN A 58 -4.34 11.76 0.88
N MET A 59 -4.27 10.98 -0.20
CA MET A 59 -5.42 10.75 -1.07
C MET A 59 -6.52 9.97 -0.35
N GLY A 60 -6.17 8.88 0.33
CA GLY A 60 -7.11 8.11 1.13
C GLY A 60 -7.77 8.93 2.24
N SER A 61 -6.98 9.78 2.93
CA SER A 61 -7.49 10.66 3.97
C SER A 61 -8.40 11.78 3.44
N SER A 62 -8.09 12.32 2.26
CA SER A 62 -8.82 13.46 1.68
C SER A 62 -10.10 13.05 0.98
N VAL A 63 -10.07 11.98 0.19
CA VAL A 63 -11.22 11.51 -0.58
C VAL A 63 -12.20 10.73 0.30
N GLY A 64 -11.67 9.94 1.22
CA GLY A 64 -12.44 9.14 2.18
C GLY A 64 -13.24 8.00 1.56
N GLY A 65 -13.65 7.06 2.39
CA GLY A 65 -14.36 5.85 1.96
C GLY A 65 -13.44 4.82 1.30
N MET A 66 -14.02 3.92 0.53
CA MET A 66 -13.27 2.99 -0.31
C MET A 66 -12.98 3.65 -1.65
N VAL A 67 -11.72 3.64 -2.05
CA VAL A 67 -11.27 4.25 -3.31
C VAL A 67 -10.34 3.34 -4.06
N THR A 68 -10.37 3.39 -5.38
CA THR A 68 -9.29 2.95 -6.25
C THR A 68 -8.59 4.16 -6.82
N ILE A 69 -7.27 4.09 -6.91
CA ILE A 69 -6.45 5.20 -7.36
C ILE A 69 -5.44 4.67 -8.37
N ASP A 70 -5.44 5.24 -9.58
CA ASP A 70 -4.43 4.99 -10.58
C ASP A 70 -3.43 6.16 -10.62
N PHE A 71 -2.19 5.87 -10.28
CA PHE A 71 -1.07 6.80 -10.30
C PHE A 71 -0.23 6.70 -11.58
N ALA A 72 -0.83 6.36 -12.72
CA ALA A 72 -0.13 6.41 -14.01
C ALA A 72 0.46 7.80 -14.28
N ASP A 73 -0.29 8.84 -13.89
CA ASP A 73 0.15 10.23 -13.83
C ASP A 73 -0.04 10.75 -12.41
N ASN A 74 1.05 11.05 -11.71
CA ASN A 74 1.00 11.56 -10.33
C ASN A 74 0.44 12.98 -10.24
N ASP A 75 0.55 13.76 -11.31
CA ASP A 75 0.01 15.12 -11.36
C ASP A 75 -1.51 15.10 -11.59
N HIS A 76 -1.99 14.06 -12.28
CA HIS A 76 -3.40 13.86 -12.60
C HIS A 76 -3.86 12.43 -12.26
N PRO A 77 -3.84 12.02 -10.96
CA PRO A 77 -4.25 10.68 -10.56
C PRO A 77 -5.73 10.46 -10.85
N VAL A 78 -6.05 9.28 -11.36
CA VAL A 78 -7.45 8.88 -11.55
C VAL A 78 -7.96 8.26 -10.25
N VAL A 79 -8.94 8.90 -9.62
CA VAL A 79 -9.52 8.48 -8.34
C VAL A 79 -10.98 8.14 -8.53
N GLU A 80 -11.37 6.95 -8.14
CA GLU A 80 -12.74 6.47 -8.22
C GLU A 80 -13.21 5.92 -6.87
N LYS A 81 -14.38 6.35 -6.41
CA LYS A 81 -15.02 5.80 -5.21
C LYS A 81 -15.72 4.50 -5.52
N ILE A 82 -15.55 3.54 -4.63
CA ILE A 82 -16.23 2.26 -4.66
C ILE A 82 -17.30 2.29 -3.57
N ASP A 83 -18.56 2.28 -3.98
CA ASP A 83 -19.68 2.22 -3.05
C ASP A 83 -19.89 0.76 -2.61
N PHE A 84 -19.39 0.43 -1.43
CA PHE A 84 -19.52 -0.90 -0.84
C PHE A 84 -19.62 -0.81 0.68
N ASP A 85 -20.66 -1.45 1.22
CA ASP A 85 -20.88 -1.53 2.67
C ASP A 85 -20.40 -2.89 3.21
N PHE A 86 -19.25 -2.89 3.88
CA PHE A 86 -18.67 -4.09 4.51
C PHE A 86 -19.55 -4.65 5.63
N ALA A 87 -20.30 -3.80 6.35
CA ALA A 87 -21.19 -4.25 7.42
C ALA A 87 -22.35 -5.05 6.85
N SER A 88 -22.90 -4.65 5.70
CA SER A 88 -23.95 -5.42 5.01
C SER A 88 -23.47 -6.78 4.52
N ALA A 89 -22.17 -6.91 4.21
CA ALA A 89 -21.53 -8.18 3.88
C ALA A 89 -21.21 -9.06 5.12
N GLY A 90 -21.52 -8.58 6.34
CA GLY A 90 -21.25 -9.28 7.59
C GLY A 90 -19.78 -9.24 8.03
N HIS A 91 -19.00 -8.29 7.52
CA HIS A 91 -17.57 -8.15 7.81
C HIS A 91 -17.23 -6.74 8.30
N ALA A 92 -16.08 -6.63 8.94
CA ALA A 92 -15.47 -5.35 9.32
C ALA A 92 -13.97 -5.40 9.03
N LEU A 93 -13.41 -4.27 8.61
CA LEU A 93 -11.96 -4.11 8.53
C LEU A 93 -11.40 -3.87 9.92
N CYS A 94 -10.54 -4.77 10.38
CA CYS A 94 -9.80 -4.65 11.62
C CYS A 94 -8.33 -4.36 11.32
N ILE A 95 -7.79 -3.31 11.91
CA ILE A 95 -6.36 -3.02 11.93
C ILE A 95 -5.81 -3.48 13.28
N ILE A 96 -4.85 -4.39 13.23
CA ILE A 96 -4.30 -5.07 14.41
C ILE A 96 -2.83 -4.70 14.51
N ASP A 97 -2.44 -4.10 15.63
CA ASP A 97 -1.04 -3.80 15.93
C ASP A 97 -0.28 -5.10 16.24
N SER A 98 0.83 -5.32 15.57
CA SER A 98 1.68 -6.49 15.81
C SER A 98 2.61 -6.31 17.02
N GLY A 99 2.76 -5.09 17.52
CA GLY A 99 3.71 -4.73 18.56
C GLY A 99 5.17 -4.57 18.07
N ALA A 100 5.41 -4.68 16.76
CA ALA A 100 6.74 -4.46 16.18
C ALA A 100 7.06 -2.96 16.04
N ASP A 101 8.28 -2.57 16.39
CA ASP A 101 8.77 -1.20 16.23
C ASP A 101 9.35 -0.95 14.83
N HIS A 102 9.17 0.25 14.32
CA HIS A 102 9.70 0.72 13.03
C HIS A 102 11.12 1.33 13.13
N ALA A 103 11.67 1.47 14.34
CA ALA A 103 12.81 2.38 14.61
C ALA A 103 14.05 2.10 13.75
N ASP A 104 14.35 0.85 13.42
CA ASP A 104 15.60 0.47 12.73
C ASP A 104 15.35 -0.14 11.34
N LEU A 105 14.18 0.11 10.72
CA LEU A 105 13.79 -0.54 9.46
C LEU A 105 13.87 0.36 8.22
N THR A 106 14.49 1.54 8.34
CA THR A 106 14.59 2.52 7.23
C THR A 106 15.23 1.91 5.98
N ASP A 107 16.26 1.09 6.15
CA ASP A 107 16.97 0.44 5.03
C ASP A 107 16.06 -0.58 4.30
N GLU A 108 15.24 -1.33 5.03
CA GLU A 108 14.31 -2.28 4.44
C GLU A 108 13.21 -1.57 3.64
N TYR A 109 12.68 -0.45 4.15
CA TYR A 109 11.72 0.37 3.41
C TYR A 109 12.35 0.99 2.16
N ALA A 110 13.58 1.50 2.26
CA ALA A 110 14.29 2.08 1.13
C ALA A 110 14.70 1.03 0.08
N ALA A 111 14.94 -0.21 0.50
CA ALA A 111 15.31 -1.31 -0.39
C ALA A 111 14.20 -1.67 -1.38
N VAL A 112 12.92 -1.56 -1.02
CA VAL A 112 11.81 -1.90 -1.91
C VAL A 112 11.81 -1.04 -3.18
N PRO A 113 11.67 0.31 -3.09
CA PRO A 113 11.74 1.15 -4.29
C PRO A 113 13.12 1.14 -4.94
N GLY A 114 14.20 1.00 -4.16
CA GLY A 114 15.56 0.95 -4.68
C GLY A 114 15.80 -0.26 -5.60
N GLU A 115 15.29 -1.43 -5.24
CA GLU A 115 15.39 -2.63 -6.04
C GLU A 115 14.50 -2.59 -7.28
N LEU A 116 13.28 -2.05 -7.18
CA LEU A 116 12.43 -1.81 -8.34
C LEU A 116 13.07 -0.84 -9.34
N LYS A 117 13.74 0.22 -8.85
CA LYS A 117 14.49 1.14 -9.70
C LYS A 117 15.62 0.46 -10.47
N LYS A 118 16.31 -0.54 -9.88
CA LYS A 118 17.33 -1.33 -10.60
C LYS A 118 16.72 -2.11 -11.75
N ILE A 119 15.53 -2.72 -11.56
CA ILE A 119 14.79 -3.38 -12.63
C ILE A 119 14.43 -2.38 -13.74
N CYS A 120 13.86 -1.23 -13.39
CA CYS A 120 13.48 -0.19 -14.36
C CYS A 120 14.69 0.34 -15.15
N ALA A 121 15.84 0.50 -14.50
CA ALA A 121 17.07 0.99 -15.13
C ALA A 121 17.55 0.11 -16.27
N HIS A 122 17.40 -1.22 -16.18
CA HIS A 122 17.71 -2.16 -17.26
C HIS A 122 16.97 -1.82 -18.56
N PHE A 123 15.73 -1.31 -18.45
CA PHE A 123 14.89 -0.93 -19.59
C PHE A 123 14.96 0.57 -19.93
N GLY A 124 15.77 1.35 -19.23
CA GLY A 124 15.81 2.82 -19.39
C GLY A 124 14.50 3.50 -18.98
N LYS A 125 13.74 2.89 -18.05
CA LYS A 125 12.45 3.39 -17.57
C LYS A 125 12.56 3.95 -16.15
N ARG A 126 11.61 4.82 -15.79
CA ARG A 126 11.57 5.47 -14.45
C ARG A 126 10.78 4.64 -13.43
N VAL A 127 9.70 4.00 -13.89
CA VAL A 127 8.79 3.21 -13.06
C VAL A 127 8.47 1.88 -13.73
N LEU A 128 8.12 0.87 -12.94
CA LEU A 128 7.84 -0.48 -13.45
C LEU A 128 6.63 -0.52 -14.38
N ARG A 129 5.65 0.38 -14.19
CA ARG A 129 4.48 0.50 -15.07
C ARG A 129 4.82 0.82 -16.53
N GLU A 130 5.98 1.44 -16.78
CA GLU A 130 6.47 1.73 -18.14
C GLU A 130 7.16 0.53 -18.81
N VAL A 131 7.37 -0.56 -18.06
CA VAL A 131 8.01 -1.79 -18.56
C VAL A 131 6.93 -2.81 -18.89
N PRO A 132 6.79 -3.24 -20.17
CA PRO A 132 5.89 -4.32 -20.52
C PRO A 132 6.26 -5.61 -19.77
N GLU A 133 5.25 -6.31 -19.25
CA GLU A 133 5.48 -7.51 -18.44
C GLU A 133 6.17 -8.62 -19.25
N GLU A 134 5.86 -8.74 -20.54
CA GLU A 134 6.50 -9.70 -21.44
C GLU A 134 8.00 -9.42 -21.61
N ASP A 135 8.41 -8.15 -21.72
CA ASP A 135 9.82 -7.75 -21.80
C ASP A 135 10.55 -8.06 -20.50
N PHE A 136 9.90 -7.81 -19.36
CA PHE A 136 10.44 -8.16 -18.05
C PHE A 136 10.70 -9.68 -17.94
N TYR A 137 9.74 -10.52 -18.32
CA TYR A 137 9.94 -11.99 -18.25
C TYR A 137 10.97 -12.48 -19.25
N ALA A 138 11.06 -11.90 -20.45
CA ALA A 138 12.10 -12.22 -21.42
C ALA A 138 13.51 -11.89 -20.91
N ALA A 139 13.65 -10.83 -20.10
CA ALA A 139 14.93 -10.38 -19.56
C ALA A 139 15.31 -11.06 -18.22
N LEU A 140 14.50 -11.96 -17.67
CA LEU A 140 14.74 -12.56 -16.34
C LEU A 140 16.17 -13.05 -16.08
N PRO A 141 16.85 -13.77 -17.01
CA PRO A 141 18.22 -14.23 -16.76
C PRO A 141 19.22 -13.08 -16.60
N ALA A 142 19.01 -11.95 -17.27
CA ALA A 142 19.84 -10.74 -17.14
C ALA A 142 19.51 -10.00 -15.84
N LEU A 143 18.25 -9.77 -15.55
CA LEU A 143 17.78 -9.07 -14.36
C LEU A 143 18.23 -9.75 -13.07
N ARG A 144 18.22 -11.08 -13.01
CA ARG A 144 18.73 -11.85 -11.88
C ARG A 144 20.22 -11.60 -11.62
N ARG A 145 21.01 -11.46 -12.67
CA ARG A 145 22.46 -11.17 -12.53
C ARG A 145 22.73 -9.72 -12.15
N GLU A 146 21.96 -8.78 -12.69
CA GLU A 146 22.20 -7.34 -12.55
C GLU A 146 21.57 -6.75 -11.30
N ALA A 147 20.32 -7.12 -11.01
CA ALA A 147 19.53 -6.56 -9.91
C ALA A 147 19.37 -7.52 -8.71
N GLY A 148 19.57 -8.82 -8.94
CA GLY A 148 19.41 -9.87 -7.94
C GLY A 148 17.99 -10.45 -7.87
N ASP A 149 17.89 -11.67 -7.29
CA ASP A 149 16.64 -12.42 -7.24
C ASP A 149 15.54 -11.70 -6.45
N ARG A 150 15.88 -11.00 -5.35
CA ARG A 150 14.89 -10.29 -4.54
C ARG A 150 14.25 -9.12 -5.31
N ALA A 151 15.02 -8.37 -6.08
CA ALA A 151 14.51 -7.31 -6.94
C ALA A 151 13.52 -7.86 -7.99
N VAL A 152 13.86 -8.99 -8.61
CA VAL A 152 13.00 -9.69 -9.56
C VAL A 152 11.68 -10.13 -8.90
N LEU A 153 11.76 -10.76 -7.72
CA LEU A 153 10.55 -11.18 -6.98
C LEU A 153 9.66 -10.00 -6.61
N ARG A 154 10.25 -8.88 -6.17
CA ARG A 154 9.52 -7.64 -5.88
C ARG A 154 8.81 -7.07 -7.10
N ALA A 155 9.45 -7.11 -8.27
CA ALA A 155 8.81 -6.71 -9.52
C ALA A 155 7.64 -7.62 -9.90
N ILE A 156 7.78 -8.94 -9.76
CA ILE A 156 6.68 -9.91 -9.96
C ILE A 156 5.50 -9.58 -9.04
N HIS A 157 5.78 -9.27 -7.76
CA HIS A 157 4.72 -8.85 -6.82
C HIS A 157 3.96 -7.64 -7.35
N VAL A 158 4.65 -6.61 -7.84
CA VAL A 158 4.01 -5.36 -8.31
C VAL A 158 3.11 -5.63 -9.52
N TYR A 159 3.57 -6.38 -10.53
CA TYR A 159 2.71 -6.74 -11.67
C TYR A 159 1.47 -7.51 -11.22
N ASP A 160 1.66 -8.52 -10.38
CA ASP A 160 0.58 -9.35 -9.87
C ASP A 160 -0.40 -8.56 -9.00
N ASP A 161 0.10 -7.65 -8.14
CA ASP A 161 -0.74 -6.91 -7.20
C ASP A 161 -1.56 -5.82 -7.91
N ASN A 162 -1.04 -5.22 -8.98
CA ASN A 162 -1.83 -4.34 -9.84
C ASN A 162 -3.06 -5.08 -10.42
N ARG A 163 -2.89 -6.29 -10.94
CA ARG A 163 -4.02 -7.12 -11.41
C ARG A 163 -4.99 -7.49 -10.28
N ARG A 164 -4.47 -7.72 -9.06
CA ARG A 164 -5.33 -7.99 -7.90
C ARG A 164 -6.16 -6.79 -7.49
N VAL A 165 -5.62 -5.57 -7.59
CA VAL A 165 -6.40 -4.35 -7.34
C VAL A 165 -7.57 -4.25 -8.31
N GLU A 166 -7.36 -4.48 -9.60
CA GLU A 166 -8.44 -4.53 -10.60
C GLU A 166 -9.47 -5.61 -10.24
N GLY A 167 -9.01 -6.81 -9.86
CA GLY A 167 -9.87 -7.90 -9.41
C GLY A 167 -10.66 -7.59 -8.13
N GLN A 168 -10.08 -6.83 -7.19
CA GLN A 168 -10.77 -6.38 -5.97
C GLN A 168 -11.88 -5.38 -6.31
N VAL A 169 -11.59 -4.39 -7.16
CA VAL A 169 -12.56 -3.39 -7.62
C VAL A 169 -13.74 -4.07 -8.32
N GLU A 170 -13.45 -4.97 -9.25
CA GLU A 170 -14.48 -5.71 -9.99
C GLU A 170 -15.33 -6.59 -9.07
N ALA A 171 -14.74 -7.27 -8.09
CA ALA A 171 -15.45 -8.07 -7.11
C ALA A 171 -16.41 -7.23 -6.26
N LEU A 172 -15.96 -6.07 -5.77
CA LEU A 172 -16.80 -5.16 -4.99
C LEU A 172 -17.94 -4.57 -5.82
N ARG A 173 -17.70 -4.18 -7.06
CA ARG A 173 -18.73 -3.68 -7.98
C ARG A 173 -19.83 -4.71 -8.25
N ARG A 174 -19.46 -5.99 -8.30
CA ARG A 174 -20.41 -7.11 -8.47
C ARG A 174 -21.01 -7.61 -7.16
N ASN A 175 -20.70 -6.96 -6.05
CA ASN A 175 -21.09 -7.40 -4.70
C ASN A 175 -20.64 -8.85 -4.38
N ASP A 176 -19.50 -9.27 -4.94
CA ASP A 176 -18.88 -10.58 -4.71
C ASP A 176 -17.78 -10.44 -3.66
N PHE A 177 -18.18 -10.38 -2.38
CA PHE A 177 -17.24 -10.18 -1.28
C PHE A 177 -16.29 -11.37 -1.10
N GLN A 178 -16.67 -12.59 -1.47
CA GLN A 178 -15.77 -13.74 -1.38
C GLN A 178 -14.65 -13.68 -2.42
N ALA A 179 -14.93 -13.19 -3.62
CA ALA A 179 -13.90 -12.92 -4.61
C ALA A 179 -12.95 -11.81 -4.12
N PHE A 180 -13.46 -10.73 -3.50
CA PHE A 180 -12.62 -9.69 -2.87
C PHE A 180 -11.71 -10.28 -1.79
N LEU A 181 -12.22 -11.07 -0.84
CA LEU A 181 -11.42 -11.74 0.20
C LEU A 181 -10.35 -12.66 -0.39
N THR A 182 -10.65 -13.31 -1.52
CA THR A 182 -9.67 -14.14 -2.22
C THR A 182 -8.52 -13.31 -2.77
N GLN A 183 -8.79 -12.14 -3.34
CA GLN A 183 -7.75 -11.21 -3.80
C GLN A 183 -6.90 -10.69 -2.62
N VAL A 184 -7.53 -10.36 -1.49
CA VAL A 184 -6.81 -9.94 -0.26
C VAL A 184 -5.86 -11.03 0.23
N ARG A 185 -6.32 -12.30 0.32
CA ARG A 185 -5.47 -13.43 0.72
C ARG A 185 -4.30 -13.64 -0.24
N THR A 186 -4.56 -13.65 -1.54
CA THR A 186 -3.51 -13.87 -2.54
C THR A 186 -2.51 -12.72 -2.57
N SER A 187 -2.95 -11.48 -2.34
CA SER A 187 -2.06 -10.33 -2.15
C SER A 187 -1.18 -10.51 -0.90
N GLY A 188 -1.72 -10.94 0.23
CA GLY A 188 -0.96 -11.24 1.45
C GLY A 188 0.08 -12.34 1.24
N LEU A 189 -0.27 -13.42 0.53
CA LEU A 189 0.67 -14.48 0.17
C LEU A 189 1.78 -13.98 -0.76
N SER A 190 1.45 -13.13 -1.72
CA SER A 190 2.41 -12.49 -2.62
C SER A 190 3.34 -11.54 -1.86
N SER A 191 2.83 -10.73 -0.93
CA SER A 191 3.63 -9.91 -0.03
C SER A 191 4.67 -10.73 0.72
N ARG A 192 4.27 -11.85 1.31
CA ARG A 192 5.18 -12.74 2.05
C ARG A 192 6.23 -13.40 1.16
N ARG A 193 5.83 -13.90 -0.03
CA ARG A 193 6.68 -14.71 -0.90
C ARG A 193 7.58 -13.87 -1.81
N TYR A 194 7.05 -12.79 -2.36
CA TYR A 194 7.67 -12.05 -3.45
C TYR A 194 8.13 -10.66 -3.01
N LEU A 195 7.27 -9.84 -2.39
CA LEU A 195 7.69 -8.55 -1.87
C LEU A 195 8.63 -8.70 -0.67
N GLN A 196 8.44 -9.75 0.13
CA GLN A 196 9.24 -10.09 1.32
C GLN A 196 9.25 -8.95 2.34
N ASN A 197 8.08 -8.42 2.64
CA ASN A 197 7.87 -7.31 3.56
C ASN A 197 7.13 -7.71 4.86
N VAL A 198 7.10 -9.00 5.19
CA VAL A 198 6.48 -9.49 6.44
C VAL A 198 7.52 -9.64 7.54
N VAL A 199 8.73 -10.08 7.19
CA VAL A 199 9.85 -10.25 8.12
C VAL A 199 11.05 -9.51 7.58
N PRO A 200 11.69 -8.62 8.38
CA PRO A 200 12.92 -7.96 7.97
C PRO A 200 14.05 -8.95 7.69
N ALA A 201 14.94 -8.62 6.76
CA ALA A 201 16.05 -9.50 6.41
C ALA A 201 16.95 -9.80 7.61
N GLY A 202 17.26 -11.08 7.84
CA GLY A 202 18.14 -11.53 8.92
C GLY A 202 17.47 -11.66 10.30
N TYR A 203 16.20 -11.25 10.47
CA TYR A 203 15.48 -11.39 11.74
C TYR A 203 15.05 -12.85 11.95
N LYS A 204 15.41 -13.42 13.11
CA LYS A 204 15.09 -14.80 13.48
C LYS A 204 14.15 -14.90 14.67
N GLU A 205 14.34 -14.05 15.68
CA GLU A 205 13.62 -14.10 16.95
C GLU A 205 12.44 -13.12 17.00
N HIS A 206 12.56 -11.98 16.33
CA HIS A 206 11.56 -10.91 16.27
C HIS A 206 10.84 -10.93 14.92
N GLN A 207 9.68 -11.57 14.87
CA GLN A 207 8.84 -11.73 13.69
C GLN A 207 7.37 -11.44 14.03
N GLU A 208 7.12 -10.35 14.71
CA GLU A 208 5.84 -10.01 15.33
C GLU A 208 4.72 -9.93 14.28
N VAL A 209 4.98 -9.34 13.10
CA VAL A 209 4.01 -9.29 11.99
C VAL A 209 3.63 -10.69 11.51
N ALA A 210 4.62 -11.59 11.38
CA ALA A 210 4.35 -12.96 10.95
C ALA A 210 3.52 -13.73 12.00
N VAL A 211 3.81 -13.52 13.29
CA VAL A 211 3.04 -14.11 14.40
C VAL A 211 1.62 -13.56 14.44
N ALA A 212 1.45 -12.24 14.29
CA ALA A 212 0.13 -11.60 14.23
C ALA A 212 -0.72 -12.13 13.06
N LEU A 213 -0.11 -12.30 11.88
CA LEU A 213 -0.78 -12.91 10.72
C LEU A 213 -1.21 -14.35 10.99
N ALA A 214 -0.33 -15.18 11.57
CA ALA A 214 -0.66 -16.57 11.91
C ALA A 214 -1.81 -16.66 12.94
N ALA A 215 -1.82 -15.77 13.93
CA ALA A 215 -2.90 -15.69 14.92
C ALA A 215 -4.22 -15.26 14.27
N ALA A 216 -4.18 -14.25 13.37
CA ALA A 216 -5.35 -13.77 12.64
C ALA A 216 -5.90 -14.84 11.68
N GLU A 217 -5.05 -15.54 10.92
CA GLU A 217 -5.46 -16.64 10.05
C GLU A 217 -6.18 -17.74 10.85
N ARG A 218 -5.65 -18.12 12.02
CA ARG A 218 -6.27 -19.08 12.92
C ARG A 218 -7.63 -18.61 13.44
N ALA A 219 -7.74 -17.34 13.87
CA ALA A 219 -8.98 -16.77 14.39
C ALA A 219 -10.06 -16.66 13.31
N LEU A 220 -9.69 -16.25 12.10
CA LEU A 220 -10.59 -16.15 10.97
C LEU A 220 -11.08 -17.52 10.48
N ASN A 221 -10.28 -18.57 10.65
CA ASN A 221 -10.64 -19.94 10.29
C ASN A 221 -11.29 -20.08 8.91
N GLY A 222 -10.70 -19.42 7.91
CA GLY A 222 -11.17 -19.43 6.51
C GLY A 222 -12.36 -18.52 6.21
N ARG A 223 -13.01 -17.92 7.20
CA ARG A 223 -14.20 -17.06 7.02
C ARG A 223 -13.87 -15.65 6.53
N GLY A 224 -12.62 -15.23 6.71
CA GLY A 224 -12.14 -13.90 6.34
C GLY A 224 -10.82 -13.95 5.60
N ALA A 225 -10.16 -12.82 5.51
CA ALA A 225 -8.82 -12.68 4.95
C ALA A 225 -7.98 -11.74 5.81
N CYS A 226 -6.68 -11.96 5.87
CA CYS A 226 -5.76 -11.02 6.48
C CYS A 226 -4.49 -10.88 5.63
N ARG A 227 -3.82 -9.77 5.80
CA ARG A 227 -2.52 -9.48 5.21
C ARG A 227 -1.77 -8.42 6.02
N VAL A 228 -0.49 -8.27 5.73
CA VAL A 228 0.27 -7.12 6.22
C VAL A 228 -0.35 -5.83 5.73
N HIS A 229 -0.41 -4.81 6.58
CA HIS A 229 -0.91 -3.48 6.25
C HIS A 229 0.23 -2.52 5.94
N GLY A 230 0.06 -1.65 4.93
CA GLY A 230 1.06 -0.66 4.54
C GLY A 230 2.37 -1.26 4.04
N GLY A 231 3.47 -0.63 4.39
CA GLY A 231 4.82 -1.01 3.95
C GLY A 231 5.33 -2.35 4.49
N GLY A 232 4.76 -2.83 5.56
CA GLY A 232 5.16 -4.09 6.19
C GLY A 232 6.38 -3.96 7.11
N PHE A 233 7.11 -5.05 7.26
CA PHE A 233 8.27 -5.26 8.14
C PHE A 233 7.96 -5.09 9.63
N ALA A 234 7.14 -4.13 10.02
CA ALA A 234 6.66 -3.84 11.36
C ALA A 234 5.23 -3.26 11.33
N GLY A 235 4.74 -2.76 12.45
CA GLY A 235 3.47 -2.07 12.59
C GLY A 235 2.26 -3.01 12.59
N THR A 236 1.37 -2.86 11.61
CA THR A 236 0.04 -3.45 11.66
C THR A 236 -0.23 -4.49 10.59
N ILE A 237 -1.20 -5.33 10.86
CA ILE A 237 -1.88 -6.19 9.87
C ILE A 237 -3.32 -5.73 9.70
N GLN A 238 -3.91 -6.04 8.56
CA GLN A 238 -5.34 -5.87 8.33
C GLN A 238 -6.02 -7.23 8.25
N ALA A 239 -7.24 -7.31 8.80
CA ALA A 239 -8.09 -8.48 8.78
C ALA A 239 -9.54 -8.08 8.44
N TRP A 240 -10.24 -8.95 7.71
CA TRP A 240 -11.60 -8.75 7.22
C TRP A 240 -12.53 -9.84 7.70
#